data_c4e2b4ceb369dfef20a47334faa0d2c0
#
_entry.id   c4e2b4ceb369dfef20a47334faa0d2c0
#
_cell.length_a   1.000
_cell.length_b   1.000
_cell.length_c   1.000
_cell.angle_alpha   90.00
_cell.angle_beta   90.00
_cell.angle_gamma   90.00
#
_symmetry.space_group_name_H-M   'P 1'
#
loop_
_entity.id
_entity.type
_entity.pdbx_description
1 polymer ?
#
loop_
_entity_poly.entity_id
_entity_poly.type
_entity_poly.pdbx_seq_one_letter_code
_entity_poly.pdbx_strand_id
1 'polypeptide(L)'
;MAKPYTFTAEVRLFPQAGGWYYVAAPQEYTDELKPLAERGLVAVEATVGGSSWQTSLLPMGDGSQFLALPAKVRQKEQITIGDVIEVSFVVR
;
A
#
# COMPACT_ATOMS: atom_id res chain seq x y z
N MET A 1 8.22 -7.71 18.41
CA MET A 1 7.22 -8.20 17.45
C MET A 1 6.67 -7.07 16.62
N ALA A 2 6.52 -7.30 15.34
CA ALA A 2 6.03 -6.26 14.44
C ALA A 2 4.54 -6.00 14.70
N LYS A 3 4.19 -4.71 14.78
CA LYS A 3 2.81 -4.28 14.95
C LYS A 3 2.12 -4.28 13.59
N PRO A 4 0.97 -4.97 13.43
CA PRO A 4 0.24 -4.89 12.18
C PRO A 4 -0.54 -3.58 12.08
N TYR A 5 -0.58 -3.03 10.86
CA TYR A 5 -1.40 -1.88 10.53
C TYR A 5 -2.48 -2.36 9.57
N THR A 6 -3.72 -1.99 9.82
CA THR A 6 -4.85 -2.42 8.99
C THR A 6 -5.70 -1.22 8.62
N PHE A 7 -6.14 -1.16 7.36
CA PHE A 7 -7.01 -0.11 6.89
C PHE A 7 -7.81 -0.59 5.69
N THR A 8 -8.88 0.12 5.36
CA THR A 8 -9.63 -0.10 4.13
C THR A 8 -9.44 1.09 3.21
N ALA A 9 -9.38 0.85 1.92
CA ALA A 9 -9.18 1.92 0.95
C ALA A 9 -9.72 1.51 -0.41
N GLU A 10 -10.05 2.51 -1.21
CA GLU A 10 -10.48 2.30 -2.59
C GLU A 10 -9.27 2.12 -3.48
N VAL A 11 -9.34 1.14 -4.36
CA VAL A 11 -8.30 0.87 -5.36
C VAL A 11 -8.35 1.93 -6.45
N ARG A 12 -7.23 2.57 -6.72
CA ARG A 12 -7.11 3.65 -7.70
C ARG A 12 -5.99 3.35 -8.68
N LEU A 13 -5.99 4.08 -9.78
CA LEU A 13 -4.99 3.94 -10.83
C LEU A 13 -4.30 5.28 -11.04
N PHE A 14 -2.97 5.27 -11.03
CA PHE A 14 -2.21 6.45 -11.44
C PHE A 14 -2.42 6.67 -12.92
N PRO A 15 -2.73 7.91 -13.36
CA PRO A 15 -3.01 8.19 -14.76
C PRO A 15 -1.75 8.35 -15.61
N GLN A 16 -0.70 7.60 -15.32
CA GLN A 16 0.58 7.67 -16.02
C GLN A 16 0.75 6.45 -16.91
N ALA A 17 1.66 6.55 -17.86
CA ALA A 17 2.00 5.42 -18.70
C ALA A 17 2.47 4.25 -17.83
N GLY A 18 1.93 3.07 -18.08
CA GLY A 18 2.21 1.90 -17.25
C GLY A 18 1.25 1.71 -16.08
N GLY A 19 0.51 2.76 -15.72
CA GLY A 19 -0.58 2.78 -14.77
C GLY A 19 -0.46 1.83 -13.58
N TRP A 20 -0.04 2.35 -12.43
CA TRP A 20 0.05 1.55 -11.21
C TRP A 20 -1.29 1.55 -10.47
N TYR A 21 -1.77 0.37 -10.13
CA TYR A 21 -2.88 0.23 -9.19
C TYR A 21 -2.35 0.42 -7.79
N TYR A 22 -3.05 1.19 -6.97
CA TYR A 22 -2.57 1.50 -5.63
C TYR A 22 -3.73 1.77 -4.67
N VAL A 23 -3.41 1.74 -3.37
CA VAL A 23 -4.28 2.24 -2.31
C VAL A 23 -3.49 3.28 -1.52
N ALA A 24 -4.16 4.36 -1.10
CA ALA A 24 -3.53 5.38 -0.28
C ALA A 24 -3.54 4.94 1.17
N ALA A 25 -2.41 5.12 1.85
CA ALA A 25 -2.32 4.83 3.28
C ALA A 25 -2.99 5.94 4.07
N PRO A 26 -3.64 5.62 5.21
CA PRO A 26 -4.20 6.65 6.08
C PRO A 26 -3.13 7.64 6.55
N GLN A 27 -3.48 8.90 6.64
CA GLN A 27 -2.53 9.95 7.02
C GLN A 27 -1.93 9.69 8.41
N GLU A 28 -2.72 9.17 9.34
CA GLU A 28 -2.22 8.89 10.68
C GLU A 28 -1.10 7.85 10.66
N TYR A 29 -1.19 6.84 9.78
CA TYR A 29 -0.13 5.85 9.64
C TYR A 29 1.08 6.46 8.96
N THR A 30 0.86 7.28 7.94
CA THR A 30 1.94 8.00 7.26
C THR A 30 2.73 8.84 8.25
N ASP A 31 2.05 9.59 9.11
CA ASP A 31 2.71 10.46 10.09
C ASP A 31 3.54 9.62 11.09
N GLU A 32 3.00 8.48 11.50
CA GLU A 32 3.71 7.60 12.43
C GLU A 32 4.96 6.98 11.79
N LEU A 33 4.89 6.66 10.50
CA LEU A 33 5.92 5.87 9.82
C LEU A 33 6.98 6.72 9.12
N LYS A 34 6.74 8.02 8.91
CA LYS A 34 7.70 8.90 8.26
C LYS A 34 9.10 8.84 8.88
N PRO A 35 9.25 8.83 10.22
CA PRO A 35 10.59 8.75 10.80
C PRO A 35 11.34 7.46 10.45
N LEU A 36 10.64 6.42 10.02
CA LEU A 36 11.25 5.15 9.64
C LEU A 36 11.63 5.09 8.17
N ALA A 37 11.24 6.10 7.38
CA ALA A 37 11.47 6.07 5.95
C ALA A 37 12.94 6.24 5.61
N GLU A 38 13.43 5.44 4.67
CA GLU A 38 14.74 5.59 4.06
C GLU A 38 14.54 6.00 2.63
N ARG A 39 15.03 7.19 2.26
CA ARG A 39 14.85 7.76 0.92
C ARG A 39 13.35 7.87 0.56
N GLY A 40 12.51 8.16 1.55
CA GLY A 40 11.08 8.25 1.37
C GLY A 40 10.34 6.91 1.38
N LEU A 41 11.03 5.79 1.50
CA LEU A 41 10.45 4.46 1.42
C LEU A 41 10.38 3.81 2.79
N VAL A 42 9.25 3.17 3.11
CA VAL A 42 9.11 2.38 4.34
C VAL A 42 8.89 0.93 3.90
N ALA A 43 9.89 0.07 4.16
CA ALA A 43 9.80 -1.34 3.78
C ALA A 43 8.76 -2.06 4.63
N VAL A 44 7.84 -2.78 3.98
CA VAL A 44 6.76 -3.49 4.66
C VAL A 44 6.51 -4.85 4.01
N GLU A 45 5.83 -5.71 4.76
CA GLU A 45 5.18 -6.89 4.19
C GLU A 45 3.68 -6.62 4.21
N ALA A 46 3.06 -6.63 3.04
CA ALA A 46 1.64 -6.29 2.88
C ALA A 46 0.81 -7.55 2.66
N THR A 47 -0.42 -7.50 3.11
CA THR A 47 -1.38 -8.60 2.95
C THR A 47 -2.73 -8.06 2.49
N VAL A 48 -3.28 -8.70 1.46
CA VAL A 48 -4.65 -8.47 1.01
C VAL A 48 -5.27 -9.84 0.78
N GLY A 49 -6.37 -10.13 1.46
CA GLY A 49 -7.00 -11.45 1.36
C GLY A 49 -6.03 -12.56 1.73
N GLY A 50 -5.85 -13.50 0.83
CA GLY A 50 -4.92 -14.61 1.02
C GLY A 50 -3.52 -14.37 0.45
N SER A 51 -3.23 -13.15 0.01
CA SER A 51 -1.95 -12.82 -0.64
C SER A 51 -1.09 -11.94 0.25
N SER A 52 0.20 -12.27 0.37
CA SER A 52 1.17 -11.44 1.09
C SER A 52 2.40 -11.26 0.21
N TRP A 53 3.00 -10.06 0.27
CA TRP A 53 4.20 -9.79 -0.51
C TRP A 53 5.03 -8.72 0.16
N GLN A 54 6.32 -8.71 -0.13
CA GLN A 54 7.24 -7.71 0.38
C GLN A 54 7.28 -6.53 -0.58
N THR A 55 7.16 -5.34 -0.03
CA THR A 55 7.10 -4.12 -0.80
C THR A 55 7.51 -2.94 0.08
N SER A 56 7.18 -1.73 -0.34
CA SER A 56 7.41 -0.52 0.44
C SER A 56 6.24 0.41 0.28
N LEU A 57 5.98 1.20 1.33
CA LEU A 57 5.14 2.37 1.20
C LEU A 57 5.94 3.43 0.46
N LEU A 58 5.34 4.04 -0.54
CA LEU A 58 5.99 4.99 -1.43
C LEU A 58 5.44 6.39 -1.20
N PRO A 59 6.28 7.43 -1.34
CA PRO A 59 5.79 8.79 -1.17
C PRO A 59 4.93 9.20 -2.36
N MET A 60 3.82 9.87 -2.06
CA MET A 60 2.89 10.36 -3.08
C MET A 60 3.32 11.70 -3.65
N GLY A 61 4.24 12.39 -2.98
CA GLY A 61 4.69 13.71 -3.39
C GLY A 61 3.98 14.86 -2.69
N ASP A 62 2.91 14.58 -1.98
CA ASP A 62 2.14 15.60 -1.25
C ASP A 62 2.19 15.38 0.27
N GLY A 63 3.13 14.58 0.72
CA GLY A 63 3.27 14.24 2.15
C GLY A 63 2.55 12.97 2.56
N SER A 64 1.76 12.38 1.67
CA SER A 64 1.09 11.09 1.93
C SER A 64 1.89 9.93 1.34
N GLN A 65 1.45 8.72 1.64
CA GLN A 65 2.09 7.50 1.17
C GLN A 65 1.06 6.59 0.51
N PHE A 66 1.53 5.71 -0.36
CA PHE A 66 0.65 4.74 -1.01
C PHE A 66 1.33 3.38 -1.10
N LEU A 67 0.50 2.35 -1.31
CA LEU A 67 0.93 0.97 -1.49
C LEU A 67 0.52 0.53 -2.89
N ALA A 68 1.50 0.09 -3.69
CA ALA A 68 1.21 -0.42 -5.03
C ALA A 68 0.67 -1.85 -4.94
N LEU A 69 -0.24 -2.18 -5.85
CA LEU A 69 -0.87 -3.51 -5.91
C LEU A 69 -0.35 -4.23 -7.17
N PRO A 70 0.53 -5.23 -7.01
CA PRO A 70 1.08 -5.95 -8.18
C PRO A 70 0.01 -6.71 -8.95
N ALA A 71 0.22 -6.88 -10.25
CA ALA A 71 -0.72 -7.60 -11.11
C ALA A 71 -1.05 -8.99 -10.57
N LYS A 72 -0.05 -9.70 -10.05
CA LYS A 72 -0.23 -11.05 -9.51
C LYS A 72 -1.22 -11.06 -8.35
N VAL A 73 -1.11 -10.08 -7.45
CA VAL A 73 -2.03 -9.96 -6.32
C VAL A 73 -3.43 -9.60 -6.81
N ARG A 74 -3.53 -8.64 -7.74
CA ARG A 74 -4.82 -8.22 -8.28
C ARG A 74 -5.56 -9.36 -8.95
N GLN A 75 -4.84 -10.19 -9.69
CA GLN A 75 -5.45 -11.34 -10.36
C GLN A 75 -5.95 -12.37 -9.36
N LYS A 76 -5.11 -12.69 -8.37
CA LYS A 76 -5.46 -13.71 -7.38
C LYS A 76 -6.63 -13.27 -6.51
N GLU A 77 -6.67 -12.02 -6.11
CA GLU A 77 -7.70 -11.49 -5.23
C GLU A 77 -8.88 -10.86 -5.98
N GLN A 78 -8.84 -10.89 -7.32
CA GLN A 78 -9.89 -10.34 -8.19
C GLN A 78 -10.16 -8.87 -7.89
N ILE A 79 -9.07 -8.09 -7.79
CA ILE A 79 -9.13 -6.67 -7.45
C ILE A 79 -9.20 -5.84 -8.71
N THR A 80 -10.12 -4.88 -8.74
CA THR A 80 -10.25 -3.94 -9.85
C THR A 80 -10.42 -2.51 -9.30
N ILE A 81 -10.27 -1.54 -10.20
CA ILE A 81 -10.39 -0.13 -9.83
C ILE A 81 -11.76 0.14 -9.24
N GLY A 82 -11.80 0.91 -8.14
CA GLY A 82 -13.03 1.25 -7.46
C GLY A 82 -13.42 0.29 -6.35
N ASP A 83 -12.79 -0.88 -6.29
CA ASP A 83 -13.05 -1.81 -5.18
C ASP A 83 -12.54 -1.20 -3.88
N VAL A 84 -13.28 -1.42 -2.80
CA VAL A 84 -12.83 -1.09 -1.45
C VAL A 84 -12.30 -2.37 -0.84
N ILE A 85 -11.00 -2.38 -0.49
CA ILE A 85 -10.35 -3.57 0.01
C ILE A 85 -9.76 -3.31 1.39
N GLU A 86 -9.62 -4.37 2.17
CA GLU A 86 -8.91 -4.33 3.44
C GLU A 86 -7.45 -4.69 3.21
N VAL A 87 -6.57 -3.84 3.72
CA VAL A 87 -5.13 -4.01 3.57
C VAL A 87 -4.51 -4.04 4.94
N SER A 88 -3.58 -4.96 5.16
CA SER A 88 -2.76 -4.93 6.36
C SER A 88 -1.29 -5.00 5.97
N PHE A 89 -0.43 -4.48 6.84
CA PHE A 89 1.00 -4.57 6.62
C PHE A 89 1.74 -4.51 7.94
N VAL A 90 2.95 -5.05 7.92
CA VAL A 90 3.90 -4.93 9.02
C VAL A 90 5.19 -4.32 8.48
N VAL A 91 5.83 -3.47 9.26
CA VAL A 91 7.11 -2.85 8.89
C VAL A 91 8.20 -3.89 8.98
N ARG A 92 9.04 -3.96 7.93
CA ARG A 92 10.17 -4.91 7.88
C ARG A 92 11.42 -4.31 8.48
#